data_057a25cfde82ba3139434960a150d6bf
#
_entry.id   057a25cfde82ba3139434960a150d6bf
#
_cell.length_a   1.000
_cell.length_b   1.000
_cell.length_c   1.000
_cell.angle_alpha   90.00
_cell.angle_beta   90.00
_cell.angle_gamma   90.00
#
_symmetry.space_group_name_H-M   'P 1'
#
loop_
_entity.id
_entity.type
_entity.pdbx_description
1 polymer ?
#
loop_
_entity_poly.entity_id
_entity_poly.type
_entity_poly.pdbx_seq_one_letter_code
_entity_poly.pdbx_strand_id
1 'polypeptide(L)'
;DTRISNLDPGNVIWQGSVDRDEFERLCRRNIEKFFKQPEYYKIDGKPVFMIYEVTTFIRGLGGVEQAKDALKWFRKEVKKAGFPDLELQFVAYGANYNYSGVDKDKGKMPDDLFMKGMGFNSLTHYQFCHFAWMDDEYENIAKKAEAEWARLDTTFTIPYYPHVSIGWDNSPR
;
A
#
# COMPACT_ATOMS: atom_id res chain seq x y z
N ASP A 1 -4.97 -7.80 -10.77
CA ASP A 1 -5.33 -8.17 -12.13
C ASP A 1 -6.84 -8.33 -12.23
N THR A 2 -7.48 -7.57 -13.12
CA THR A 2 -8.94 -7.52 -13.30
C THR A 2 -9.43 -8.44 -14.43
N ARG A 3 -8.58 -9.31 -14.93
CA ARG A 3 -8.85 -10.21 -16.05
C ARG A 3 -9.24 -11.60 -15.56
N ILE A 4 -10.22 -12.23 -16.22
CA ILE A 4 -10.69 -13.57 -15.86
C ILE A 4 -9.63 -14.63 -16.19
N SER A 5 -8.89 -14.46 -17.27
CA SER A 5 -7.83 -15.39 -17.66
C SER A 5 -6.85 -14.74 -18.64
N ASN A 6 -5.68 -15.35 -18.79
CA ASN A 6 -4.71 -15.00 -19.82
C ASN A 6 -5.19 -15.32 -21.24
N LEU A 7 -6.30 -16.05 -21.39
CA LEU A 7 -6.88 -16.44 -22.68
C LEU A 7 -7.73 -15.32 -23.29
N ASP A 8 -8.19 -14.36 -22.48
CA ASP A 8 -8.92 -13.20 -22.95
C ASP A 8 -8.41 -11.90 -22.28
N PRO A 9 -7.24 -11.42 -22.69
CA PRO A 9 -6.59 -10.28 -22.05
C PRO A 9 -7.33 -8.93 -22.27
N GLY A 10 -8.31 -8.88 -23.17
CA GLY A 10 -9.13 -7.70 -23.45
C GLY A 10 -10.39 -7.61 -22.56
N ASN A 11 -10.79 -8.70 -21.94
CA ASN A 11 -12.03 -8.75 -21.16
C ASN A 11 -11.77 -8.37 -19.70
N VAL A 12 -12.03 -7.12 -19.34
CA VAL A 12 -11.93 -6.60 -17.99
C VAL A 12 -13.24 -6.82 -17.26
N ILE A 13 -13.26 -7.67 -16.22
CA ILE A 13 -14.47 -7.96 -15.42
C ILE A 13 -14.89 -6.75 -14.60
N TRP A 14 -13.92 -6.06 -13.98
CA TRP A 14 -14.13 -4.81 -13.25
C TRP A 14 -12.87 -3.94 -13.30
N GLN A 15 -13.04 -2.67 -13.11
CA GLN A 15 -11.91 -1.75 -12.93
C GLN A 15 -11.27 -1.98 -11.57
N GLY A 16 -9.97 -2.22 -11.52
CA GLY A 16 -9.23 -2.40 -10.25
C GLY A 16 -8.96 -1.11 -9.50
N SER A 17 -9.24 0.03 -10.13
CA SER A 17 -9.10 1.34 -9.53
C SER A 17 -10.38 1.73 -8.77
N VAL A 18 -10.20 2.50 -7.71
CA VAL A 18 -11.27 3.03 -6.87
C VAL A 18 -11.37 4.52 -7.13
N ASP A 19 -12.56 5.01 -7.51
CA ASP A 19 -12.82 6.44 -7.62
C ASP A 19 -13.08 7.08 -6.25
N ARG A 20 -13.33 8.39 -6.23
CA ARG A 20 -13.51 9.14 -4.98
C ARG A 20 -14.72 8.67 -4.18
N ASP A 21 -15.86 8.47 -4.82
CA ASP A 21 -17.12 8.11 -4.15
C ASP A 21 -17.01 6.71 -3.55
N GLU A 22 -16.46 5.76 -4.30
CA GLU A 22 -16.23 4.41 -3.81
C GLU A 22 -15.20 4.38 -2.68
N PHE A 23 -14.12 5.16 -2.78
CA PHE A 23 -13.16 5.30 -1.71
C PHE A 23 -13.80 5.81 -0.41
N GLU A 24 -14.61 6.85 -0.49
CA GLU A 24 -15.32 7.39 0.67
C GLU A 24 -16.27 6.37 1.29
N ARG A 25 -17.00 5.63 0.44
CA ARG A 25 -17.91 4.55 0.88
C ARG A 25 -17.15 3.45 1.64
N LEU A 26 -16.01 3.01 1.09
CA LEU A 26 -15.14 2.02 1.72
C LEU A 26 -14.57 2.53 3.05
N CYS A 27 -14.12 3.78 3.11
CA CYS A 27 -13.59 4.37 4.34
C CYS A 27 -14.63 4.44 5.46
N ARG A 28 -15.85 4.91 5.16
CA ARG A 28 -16.97 4.93 6.14
C ARG A 28 -17.29 3.53 6.64
N ARG A 29 -17.38 2.55 5.74
CA ARG A 29 -17.58 1.15 6.11
C ARG A 29 -16.47 0.63 7.03
N ASN A 30 -15.21 0.94 6.73
CA ASN A 30 -14.07 0.53 7.58
C ASN A 30 -14.16 1.15 8.97
N ILE A 31 -14.48 2.43 9.07
CA ILE A 31 -14.66 3.11 10.36
C ILE A 31 -15.78 2.45 11.16
N GLU A 32 -16.92 2.22 10.56
CA GLU A 32 -18.12 1.72 11.26
C GLU A 32 -17.99 0.25 11.66
N LYS A 33 -17.49 -0.60 10.75
CA LYS A 33 -17.55 -2.06 10.93
C LYS A 33 -16.27 -2.67 11.46
N PHE A 34 -15.11 -2.05 11.20
CA PHE A 34 -13.83 -2.67 11.54
C PHE A 34 -13.03 -1.88 12.58
N PHE A 35 -12.80 -0.58 12.41
CA PHE A 35 -11.91 0.18 13.29
C PHE A 35 -12.38 0.21 14.76
N LYS A 36 -13.69 0.14 14.97
CA LYS A 36 -14.31 0.11 16.30
C LYS A 36 -14.20 -1.24 17.00
N GLN A 37 -13.84 -2.31 16.27
CA GLN A 37 -13.67 -3.62 16.87
C GLN A 37 -12.46 -3.62 17.81
N PRO A 38 -12.54 -4.25 18.99
CA PRO A 38 -11.42 -4.33 19.93
C PRO A 38 -10.18 -4.98 19.31
N GLU A 39 -10.38 -6.00 18.48
CA GLU A 39 -9.36 -6.81 17.85
C GLU A 39 -8.70 -6.11 16.64
N TYR A 40 -9.28 -5.01 16.16
CA TYR A 40 -8.67 -4.30 15.02
C TYR A 40 -7.32 -3.74 15.41
N TYR A 41 -6.31 -4.00 14.59
CA TYR A 41 -4.95 -3.60 14.87
C TYR A 41 -4.79 -2.07 14.86
N LYS A 42 -4.24 -1.55 15.94
CA LYS A 42 -4.02 -0.12 16.16
C LYS A 42 -2.60 0.12 16.69
N ILE A 43 -1.98 1.19 16.23
CA ILE A 43 -0.70 1.70 16.74
C ILE A 43 -0.99 3.02 17.47
N ASP A 44 -0.68 3.10 18.75
CA ASP A 44 -1.00 4.27 19.61
C ASP A 44 -2.46 4.72 19.51
N GLY A 45 -3.37 3.76 19.46
CA GLY A 45 -4.82 4.02 19.31
C GLY A 45 -5.27 4.41 17.90
N LYS A 46 -4.35 4.57 16.95
CA LYS A 46 -4.63 4.87 15.55
C LYS A 46 -4.89 3.58 14.78
N PRO A 47 -6.07 3.39 14.15
CA PRO A 47 -6.30 2.21 13.34
C PRO A 47 -5.33 2.20 12.14
N VAL A 48 -4.76 1.03 11.86
CA VAL A 48 -3.85 0.84 10.71
C VAL A 48 -4.67 0.60 9.45
N PHE A 49 -4.45 1.41 8.43
CA PHE A 49 -5.06 1.21 7.12
C PHE A 49 -3.96 1.16 6.05
N MET A 50 -3.94 0.07 5.30
CA MET A 50 -2.90 -0.19 4.32
C MET A 50 -3.40 0.02 2.90
N ILE A 51 -2.61 0.72 2.08
CA ILE A 51 -2.83 0.82 0.64
C ILE A 51 -1.83 -0.07 -0.06
N TYR A 52 -2.36 -1.11 -0.71
CA TYR A 52 -1.58 -2.15 -1.35
C TYR A 52 -0.85 -1.65 -2.59
N GLU A 53 -1.53 -0.95 -3.50
CA GLU A 53 -0.96 -0.46 -4.75
C GLU A 53 -1.26 1.04 -4.92
N VAL A 54 -0.27 1.85 -4.56
CA VAL A 54 -0.39 3.30 -4.46
C VAL A 54 -0.59 3.96 -5.83
N THR A 55 0.06 3.44 -6.88
CA THR A 55 -0.04 4.08 -8.20
C THR A 55 -1.41 3.88 -8.85
N THR A 56 -2.00 2.71 -8.69
CA THR A 56 -3.40 2.44 -9.11
C THR A 56 -4.39 3.24 -8.28
N PHE A 57 -4.16 3.37 -6.97
CA PHE A 57 -4.95 4.22 -6.09
C PHE A 57 -4.94 5.69 -6.55
N ILE A 58 -3.75 6.25 -6.83
CA ILE A 58 -3.60 7.62 -7.31
C ILE A 58 -4.32 7.82 -8.66
N ARG A 59 -4.15 6.90 -9.61
CA ARG A 59 -4.81 6.96 -10.92
C ARG A 59 -6.33 6.90 -10.79
N GLY A 60 -6.84 6.01 -9.93
CA GLY A 60 -8.27 5.84 -9.71
C GLY A 60 -8.94 7.09 -9.13
N LEU A 61 -8.24 7.81 -8.28
CA LEU A 61 -8.70 9.07 -7.69
C LEU A 61 -8.54 10.29 -8.63
N GLY A 62 -7.91 10.12 -9.79
CA GLY A 62 -7.75 11.19 -10.76
C GLY A 62 -6.44 11.98 -10.64
N GLY A 63 -5.48 11.51 -9.84
CA GLY A 63 -4.15 12.09 -9.71
C GLY A 63 -3.68 12.31 -8.28
N VAL A 64 -2.47 12.84 -8.16
CA VAL A 64 -1.77 12.97 -6.86
C VAL A 64 -2.50 13.91 -5.90
N GLU A 65 -2.92 15.08 -6.36
CA GLU A 65 -3.57 16.06 -5.49
C GLU A 65 -4.96 15.59 -5.03
N GLN A 66 -5.70 14.91 -5.91
CA GLN A 66 -6.99 14.29 -5.57
C GLN A 66 -6.81 13.14 -4.56
N ALA A 67 -5.75 12.35 -4.72
CA ALA A 67 -5.42 11.29 -3.77
C ALA A 67 -5.02 11.85 -2.39
N LYS A 68 -4.22 12.91 -2.35
CA LYS A 68 -3.89 13.60 -1.09
C LYS A 68 -5.12 14.15 -0.39
N ASP A 69 -6.02 14.80 -1.14
CA ASP A 69 -7.28 15.30 -0.59
C ASP A 69 -8.14 14.17 -0.03
N ALA A 70 -8.25 13.06 -0.75
CA ALA A 70 -8.98 11.89 -0.30
C ALA A 70 -8.42 11.31 1.00
N LEU A 71 -7.10 11.16 1.10
CA LEU A 71 -6.43 10.68 2.31
C LEU A 71 -6.58 11.65 3.49
N LYS A 72 -6.49 12.96 3.22
CA LYS A 72 -6.72 14.00 4.23
C LYS A 72 -8.17 13.97 4.73
N TRP A 73 -9.14 13.80 3.84
CA TRP A 73 -10.54 13.62 4.19
C TRP A 73 -10.73 12.36 5.06
N PHE A 74 -10.14 11.24 4.69
CA PHE A 74 -10.25 10.00 5.45
C PHE A 74 -9.73 10.15 6.88
N ARG A 75 -8.57 10.77 7.09
CA ARG A 75 -8.05 11.09 8.44
C ARG A 75 -9.05 11.92 9.25
N LYS A 76 -9.70 12.88 8.61
CA LYS A 76 -10.71 13.74 9.25
C LYS A 76 -11.91 12.93 9.72
N GLU A 77 -12.40 12.00 8.90
CA GLU A 77 -13.52 11.12 9.26
C GLU A 77 -13.13 10.14 10.40
N VAL A 78 -11.92 9.60 10.38
CA VAL A 78 -11.39 8.76 11.46
C VAL A 78 -11.34 9.52 12.78
N LYS A 79 -10.87 10.77 12.78
CA LYS A 79 -10.86 11.64 13.98
C LYS A 79 -12.26 11.96 14.46
N LYS A 80 -13.21 12.24 13.57
CA LYS A 80 -14.62 12.43 13.95
C LYS A 80 -15.23 11.19 14.59
N ALA A 81 -14.76 10.01 14.22
CA ALA A 81 -15.21 8.75 14.82
C ALA A 81 -14.60 8.46 16.20
N GLY A 82 -13.77 9.36 16.74
CA GLY A 82 -13.19 9.29 18.08
C GLY A 82 -11.78 8.69 18.15
N PHE A 83 -11.15 8.44 17.03
CA PHE A 83 -9.75 7.98 17.00
C PHE A 83 -8.78 9.18 17.01
N PRO A 84 -7.56 9.04 17.58
CA PRO A 84 -6.59 10.14 17.62
C PRO A 84 -6.11 10.53 16.22
N ASP A 85 -5.92 9.57 15.34
CA ASP A 85 -5.58 9.73 13.91
C ASP A 85 -5.74 8.39 13.18
N LEU A 86 -5.31 8.34 11.93
CA LEU A 86 -5.17 7.15 11.11
C LEU A 86 -3.69 6.81 10.95
N GLU A 87 -3.31 5.57 11.20
CA GLU A 87 -2.00 5.04 10.81
C GLU A 87 -2.08 4.57 9.35
N LEU A 88 -1.65 5.42 8.44
CA LEU A 88 -1.70 5.14 7.01
C LEU A 88 -0.39 4.51 6.56
N GLN A 89 -0.48 3.28 6.10
CA GLN A 89 0.65 2.48 5.66
C GLN A 89 0.57 2.20 4.16
N PHE A 90 1.70 2.14 3.47
CA PHE A 90 1.76 1.64 2.11
C PHE A 90 2.61 0.38 2.01
N VAL A 91 2.34 -0.39 0.96
CA VAL A 91 3.14 -1.55 0.60
C VAL A 91 4.22 -1.13 -0.37
N ALA A 92 5.48 -1.33 0.02
CA ALA A 92 6.63 -1.11 -0.86
C ALA A 92 6.83 -2.31 -1.78
N TYR A 93 7.29 -2.03 -2.99
CA TYR A 93 7.76 -3.02 -3.96
C TYR A 93 9.28 -2.94 -4.07
N GLY A 94 9.89 -3.82 -4.87
CA GLY A 94 11.34 -3.87 -5.02
C GLY A 94 11.98 -2.57 -5.53
N ALA A 95 13.30 -2.52 -5.49
CA ALA A 95 14.13 -1.32 -5.70
C ALA A 95 13.86 -0.52 -6.99
N ASN A 96 13.31 -1.16 -8.01
CA ASN A 96 13.03 -0.54 -9.32
C ASN A 96 11.65 0.12 -9.40
N TYR A 97 10.87 0.10 -8.33
CA TYR A 97 9.54 0.70 -8.29
C TYR A 97 9.66 2.21 -8.02
N ASN A 98 9.07 3.01 -8.88
CA ASN A 98 9.11 4.47 -8.80
C ASN A 98 7.70 5.01 -8.48
N TYR A 99 7.45 5.33 -7.23
CA TYR A 99 6.15 5.86 -6.79
C TYR A 99 5.88 7.26 -7.31
N SER A 100 6.91 8.11 -7.33
CA SER A 100 6.77 9.49 -7.80
C SER A 100 6.56 9.59 -9.31
N GLY A 101 6.91 8.55 -10.06
CA GLY A 101 6.73 8.49 -11.52
C GLY A 101 5.28 8.51 -11.99
N VAL A 102 4.32 8.35 -11.09
CA VAL A 102 2.88 8.53 -11.38
C VAL A 102 2.53 10.00 -11.60
N ASP A 103 3.30 10.92 -11.05
CA ASP A 103 3.21 12.36 -11.27
C ASP A 103 4.36 12.81 -12.17
N LYS A 104 4.05 13.15 -13.42
CA LYS A 104 5.05 13.55 -14.41
C LYS A 104 5.87 14.77 -13.99
N ASP A 105 5.25 15.67 -13.23
CA ASP A 105 5.90 16.89 -12.76
C ASP A 105 6.83 16.62 -11.57
N LYS A 106 6.61 15.53 -10.85
CA LYS A 106 7.35 15.14 -9.64
C LYS A 106 8.15 13.83 -9.81
N GLY A 107 8.23 13.29 -11.03
CA GLY A 107 8.87 11.99 -11.30
C GLY A 107 10.36 11.88 -10.94
N LYS A 108 11.01 12.98 -10.56
CA LYS A 108 12.38 13.03 -10.05
C LYS A 108 12.47 13.19 -8.53
N MET A 109 11.33 13.31 -7.84
CA MET A 109 11.30 13.43 -6.39
C MET A 109 11.67 12.08 -5.75
N PRO A 110 12.53 12.05 -4.72
CA PRO A 110 12.77 10.83 -3.94
C PRO A 110 11.46 10.24 -3.39
N ASP A 111 11.32 8.93 -3.47
CA ASP A 111 10.10 8.23 -3.04
C ASP A 111 9.74 8.49 -1.56
N ASP A 112 10.73 8.61 -0.68
CA ASP A 112 10.49 8.98 0.72
C ASP A 112 9.73 10.31 0.85
N LEU A 113 10.21 11.35 0.16
CA LEU A 113 9.57 12.67 0.18
C LEU A 113 8.19 12.64 -0.46
N PHE A 114 8.03 11.86 -1.55
CA PHE A 114 6.75 11.68 -2.22
C PHE A 114 5.72 11.02 -1.30
N MET A 115 6.06 9.89 -0.68
CA MET A 115 5.16 9.14 0.19
C MET A 115 4.81 9.90 1.47
N LYS A 116 5.76 10.60 2.07
CA LYS A 116 5.50 11.53 3.18
C LYS A 116 4.57 12.67 2.76
N GLY A 117 4.78 13.23 1.58
CA GLY A 117 3.92 14.26 0.99
C GLY A 117 2.51 13.77 0.70
N MET A 118 2.31 12.48 0.44
CA MET A 118 1.01 11.83 0.34
C MET A 118 0.33 11.63 1.71
N GLY A 119 1.07 11.72 2.81
CA GLY A 119 0.56 11.55 4.17
C GLY A 119 0.70 10.14 4.73
N PHE A 120 1.54 9.31 4.15
CA PHE A 120 1.85 7.99 4.74
C PHE A 120 2.70 8.13 6.00
N ASN A 121 2.39 7.31 7.00
CA ASN A 121 3.07 7.27 8.30
C ASN A 121 4.11 6.16 8.39
N SER A 122 3.89 5.08 7.66
CA SER A 122 4.73 3.89 7.70
C SER A 122 4.66 3.10 6.40
N LEU A 123 5.51 2.12 6.30
CA LEU A 123 5.51 1.19 5.18
C LEU A 123 5.75 -0.25 5.66
N THR A 124 5.32 -1.17 4.84
CA THR A 124 5.71 -2.57 4.83
C THR A 124 6.05 -2.97 3.41
N HIS A 125 6.49 -4.20 3.15
CA HIS A 125 6.53 -4.71 1.79
C HIS A 125 5.63 -5.95 1.66
N TYR A 126 5.40 -6.42 0.44
CA TYR A 126 4.43 -7.48 0.20
C TYR A 126 5.09 -8.86 0.28
N GLN A 127 5.60 -9.39 -0.79
CA GLN A 127 6.15 -10.74 -0.80
C GLN A 127 7.62 -10.76 -1.22
N PHE A 128 8.34 -11.77 -0.77
CA PHE A 128 9.75 -11.97 -1.12
C PHE A 128 9.97 -12.14 -2.63
N CYS A 129 8.97 -12.62 -3.37
CA CYS A 129 9.04 -12.74 -4.83
C CYS A 129 9.25 -11.41 -5.58
N HIS A 130 9.07 -10.27 -4.94
CA HIS A 130 9.33 -8.96 -5.54
C HIS A 130 10.82 -8.60 -5.61
N PHE A 131 11.67 -9.30 -4.86
CA PHE A 131 13.10 -9.01 -4.78
C PHE A 131 13.98 -10.27 -4.69
N ALA A 132 13.38 -11.47 -4.55
CA ALA A 132 14.09 -12.73 -4.52
C ALA A 132 13.46 -13.72 -5.52
N TRP A 133 14.29 -14.55 -6.12
CA TRP A 133 13.83 -15.66 -6.94
C TRP A 133 13.34 -16.77 -6.02
N MET A 134 12.09 -17.21 -6.17
CA MET A 134 11.45 -18.17 -5.25
C MET A 134 11.86 -19.63 -5.49
N ASP A 135 12.52 -19.91 -6.59
CA ASP A 135 13.11 -21.21 -6.92
C ASP A 135 14.60 -21.24 -6.50
N ASP A 136 14.88 -20.86 -5.26
CA ASP A 136 16.21 -20.80 -4.65
C ASP A 136 16.13 -21.42 -3.24
N GLU A 137 17.27 -21.78 -2.66
CA GLU A 137 17.33 -22.24 -1.29
C GLU A 137 16.85 -21.13 -0.34
N TYR A 138 16.04 -21.52 0.67
CA TYR A 138 15.43 -20.56 1.58
C TYR A 138 16.44 -19.64 2.27
N GLU A 139 17.64 -20.15 2.58
CA GLU A 139 18.71 -19.33 3.16
C GLU A 139 19.15 -18.19 2.23
N ASN A 140 19.18 -18.43 0.93
CA ASN A 140 19.50 -17.39 -0.06
C ASN A 140 18.36 -16.37 -0.19
N ILE A 141 17.12 -16.84 -0.14
CA ILE A 141 15.93 -15.99 -0.13
C ILE A 141 15.94 -15.10 1.12
N ALA A 142 16.24 -15.68 2.30
CA ALA A 142 16.33 -14.96 3.57
C ALA A 142 17.39 -13.85 3.53
N LYS A 143 18.59 -14.14 3.02
CA LYS A 143 19.66 -13.14 2.85
C LYS A 143 19.24 -11.98 1.94
N LYS A 144 18.51 -12.27 0.85
CA LYS A 144 17.97 -11.24 -0.03
C LYS A 144 16.88 -10.42 0.68
N ALA A 145 16.05 -11.06 1.50
CA ALA A 145 15.06 -10.38 2.32
C ALA A 145 15.71 -9.42 3.34
N GLU A 146 16.72 -9.87 4.06
CA GLU A 146 17.48 -9.03 4.99
C GLU A 146 18.13 -7.82 4.30
N ALA A 147 18.69 -8.02 3.11
CA ALA A 147 19.27 -6.95 2.31
C ALA A 147 18.19 -5.93 1.86
N GLU A 148 17.01 -6.42 1.48
CA GLU A 148 15.89 -5.55 1.10
C GLU A 148 15.31 -4.79 2.30
N TRP A 149 15.22 -5.42 3.47
CA TRP A 149 14.83 -4.76 4.71
C TRP A 149 15.77 -3.59 5.06
N ALA A 150 17.09 -3.84 5.00
CA ALA A 150 18.08 -2.80 5.22
C ALA A 150 17.99 -1.67 4.18
N ARG A 151 17.70 -2.01 2.91
CA ARG A 151 17.50 -1.01 1.86
C ARG A 151 16.28 -0.14 2.13
N LEU A 152 15.14 -0.73 2.50
CA LEU A 152 13.92 0.01 2.80
C LEU A 152 14.09 0.90 4.02
N ASP A 153 14.70 0.39 5.09
CA ASP A 153 14.98 1.13 6.31
C ASP A 153 15.91 2.34 6.09
N THR A 154 16.84 2.22 5.14
CA THR A 154 17.73 3.33 4.76
C THR A 154 17.15 4.27 3.72
N THR A 155 16.20 3.83 2.90
CA THR A 155 15.57 4.63 1.83
C THR A 155 14.47 5.53 2.38
N PHE A 156 13.68 5.03 3.32
CA PHE A 156 12.54 5.74 3.89
C PHE A 156 12.83 6.19 5.32
N THR A 157 12.45 7.41 5.65
CA THR A 157 12.63 7.99 6.99
C THR A 157 11.41 7.78 7.89
N ILE A 158 10.34 7.19 7.36
CA ILE A 158 9.17 6.75 8.13
C ILE A 158 9.36 5.30 8.58
N PRO A 159 8.72 4.86 9.68
CA PRO A 159 8.86 3.50 10.20
C PRO A 159 8.59 2.42 9.16
N TYR A 160 9.49 1.47 9.04
CA TYR A 160 9.35 0.28 8.23
C TYR A 160 8.99 -0.92 9.11
N TYR A 161 7.92 -1.62 8.74
CA TYR A 161 7.47 -2.85 9.40
C TYR A 161 7.73 -4.04 8.46
N PRO A 162 8.83 -4.79 8.64
CA PRO A 162 9.14 -5.93 7.80
C PRO A 162 8.10 -7.04 7.97
N HIS A 163 7.85 -7.78 6.90
CA HIS A 163 7.04 -8.98 6.97
C HIS A 163 7.88 -10.22 6.63
N VAL A 164 7.38 -11.38 6.99
CA VAL A 164 7.99 -12.68 6.68
C VAL A 164 7.05 -13.45 5.77
N SER A 165 7.57 -13.89 4.62
CA SER A 165 6.85 -14.76 3.69
C SER A 165 7.24 -16.23 3.94
N ILE A 166 6.23 -17.09 4.02
CA ILE A 166 6.42 -18.54 4.12
C ILE A 166 6.13 -19.26 2.81
N GLY A 167 5.61 -18.57 1.82
CA GLY A 167 5.27 -19.13 0.52
C GLY A 167 4.00 -18.54 -0.07
N TRP A 168 3.66 -19.00 -1.25
CA TRP A 168 2.45 -18.63 -1.99
C TRP A 168 1.94 -19.85 -2.76
N ASP A 169 0.71 -20.26 -2.54
CA ASP A 169 0.04 -21.29 -3.34
C ASP A 169 -0.72 -20.65 -4.50
N ASN A 170 -0.25 -20.91 -5.71
CA ASN A 170 -0.85 -20.41 -6.95
C ASN A 170 -1.72 -21.45 -7.67
N SER A 171 -1.87 -22.64 -7.10
CA SER A 171 -2.60 -23.76 -7.73
C SER A 171 -4.09 -23.51 -8.01
N PRO A 172 -4.81 -22.62 -7.28
CA PRO A 172 -6.19 -22.28 -7.60
C PRO A 172 -6.41 -21.36 -8.81
N ARG A 173 -5.36 -20.93 -9.51
CA ARG A 173 -5.44 -19.96 -10.62
C ARG A 173 -5.27 -20.59 -11.98
#